data_f34a59d6c3232b0bf4479221f4b9b681
#
_entry.id   f34a59d6c3232b0bf4479221f4b9b681
#
_cell.length_a   1.000
_cell.length_b   1.000
_cell.length_c   1.000
_cell.angle_alpha   90.00
_cell.angle_beta   90.00
_cell.angle_gamma   90.00
#
_symmetry.space_group_name_H-M   'P 1'
#
loop_
_entity.id
_entity.type
_entity.pdbx_description
1 polymer ?
#
loop_
_entity_poly.entity_id
_entity_poly.type
_entity_poly.pdbx_seq_one_letter_code
_entity_poly.pdbx_strand_id
1 'polypeptide(L)'
;ACGAARSRRGFCGMNLARTPWRRLRLPGAICLALAAAVVCSSCLPQPVSEGGGGDAVQITVYGFSIMKEAMEKAIYPAFAAKWKQEHNQDVKFVSSFAGSETVTNQILQGAPAHVAILSIERDAERLRQGGAVTSDWHNLPQHGIVNKTPFVIVVRKGNPKGIRDFADLGKPGVKLIHPDPVSSGGAQWSVLAIYGSELVKSEKASGGRDEARALQTLQAVWRNVVSTPGSAREARTQFETGYGDALITYELEALQMKEAKKEIEVVVPEATIFSEHPAVIIDRNVRAADRQVVEGFLQYLWTDDAQRAFVQYNFRSATNDKLNDANAGFAHISQPFTVDYFGGWDKAYPEVIERVWRDQVQKKK
;
A
#
# COMPACT_ATOMS: atom_id res chain seq x y z
N ALA A 1 56.28 -36.64 -14.77
CA ALA A 1 56.48 -37.14 -16.12
C ALA A 1 55.31 -36.74 -16.99
N CYS A 2 55.56 -35.86 -17.92
CA CYS A 2 55.09 -35.78 -19.32
C CYS A 2 53.59 -36.04 -19.56
N GLY A 3 52.86 -35.27 -20.32
CA GLY A 3 53.18 -34.38 -21.40
C GLY A 3 51.94 -33.72 -21.98
N ALA A 4 52.21 -32.61 -22.63
CA ALA A 4 51.26 -31.76 -23.34
C ALA A 4 50.69 -32.39 -24.62
N ALA A 5 49.50 -31.96 -25.07
CA ALA A 5 49.18 -31.89 -26.50
C ALA A 5 48.16 -30.78 -26.78
N ARG A 6 48.58 -29.79 -27.55
CA ARG A 6 47.77 -28.78 -28.27
C ARG A 6 47.08 -29.44 -29.47
N SER A 7 45.86 -29.03 -29.78
CA SER A 7 45.37 -29.09 -31.16
C SER A 7 44.56 -27.82 -31.47
N ARG A 8 45.13 -27.03 -32.41
CA ARG A 8 44.49 -25.94 -33.17
C ARG A 8 43.75 -26.55 -34.36
N ARG A 9 42.59 -25.99 -34.73
CA ARG A 9 42.00 -25.84 -36.08
C ARG A 9 40.56 -25.35 -35.87
N GLY A 10 39.97 -24.40 -36.58
CA GLY A 10 40.34 -23.69 -37.77
C GLY A 10 39.21 -22.73 -38.08
N PHE A 11 39.58 -21.56 -38.54
CA PHE A 11 38.71 -20.51 -39.06
C PHE A 11 37.90 -21.03 -40.26
N CYS A 12 36.59 -20.72 -40.31
CA CYS A 12 35.87 -20.68 -41.56
C CYS A 12 35.00 -19.41 -41.59
N GLY A 13 35.48 -18.44 -42.33
CA GLY A 13 34.78 -17.24 -42.65
C GLY A 13 33.72 -17.50 -43.71
N MET A 14 32.59 -16.87 -43.60
CA MET A 14 31.62 -16.83 -44.69
C MET A 14 31.18 -15.40 -44.96
N ASN A 15 31.37 -15.05 -46.24
CA ASN A 15 31.31 -13.77 -46.88
C ASN A 15 29.91 -13.11 -46.80
N LEU A 16 29.96 -11.79 -46.54
CA LEU A 16 28.88 -10.83 -46.78
C LEU A 16 28.70 -10.62 -48.30
N ALA A 17 27.57 -10.99 -48.84
CA ALA A 17 27.13 -10.58 -50.17
C ALA A 17 26.34 -9.25 -50.08
N ARG A 18 26.92 -8.20 -50.59
CA ARG A 18 26.28 -6.90 -50.83
C ARG A 18 25.47 -6.98 -52.13
N THR A 19 24.19 -6.66 -52.11
CA THR A 19 23.38 -6.36 -53.33
C THR A 19 23.05 -4.89 -53.41
N PRO A 20 23.16 -4.30 -54.63
CA PRO A 20 23.09 -2.87 -54.80
C PRO A 20 21.67 -2.34 -55.06
N TRP A 21 21.38 -1.19 -54.53
CA TRP A 21 20.17 -0.44 -54.77
C TRP A 21 20.12 0.18 -56.16
N ARG A 22 19.16 -0.24 -56.99
CA ARG A 22 18.84 0.41 -58.27
C ARG A 22 17.95 1.62 -57.99
N ARG A 23 18.44 2.80 -58.40
CA ARG A 23 17.65 4.04 -58.52
C ARG A 23 16.83 3.96 -59.82
N LEU A 24 15.48 4.06 -59.71
CA LEU A 24 14.64 4.36 -60.87
C LEU A 24 14.41 5.87 -60.91
N ARG A 25 14.77 6.47 -62.04
CA ARG A 25 14.48 7.85 -62.44
C ARG A 25 13.13 7.91 -63.14
N LEU A 26 12.26 8.83 -62.75
CA LEU A 26 11.07 9.24 -63.48
C LEU A 26 11.44 10.28 -64.56
N PRO A 27 10.76 10.31 -65.73
CA PRO A 27 10.67 11.50 -66.55
C PRO A 27 9.32 12.17 -66.37
N GLY A 28 9.35 13.50 -66.36
CA GLY A 28 8.19 14.34 -66.25
C GLY A 28 7.41 14.50 -67.58
N ALA A 29 6.17 14.88 -67.47
CA ALA A 29 5.43 15.60 -68.53
C ALA A 29 4.30 16.39 -67.90
N ILE A 30 4.29 17.62 -68.27
CA ILE A 30 3.43 18.73 -68.17
C ILE A 30 2.00 18.42 -68.66
N CYS A 31 0.93 18.98 -68.04
CA CYS A 31 -0.28 19.52 -68.65
C CYS A 31 -1.14 20.24 -67.60
N LEU A 32 -1.18 21.54 -67.79
CA LEU A 32 -2.27 22.46 -68.13
C LEU A 32 -3.52 22.55 -67.24
N ALA A 33 -3.72 23.78 -66.83
CA ALA A 33 -4.81 24.36 -66.04
C ALA A 33 -6.21 24.20 -66.67
N LEU A 34 -7.20 24.00 -65.77
CA LEU A 34 -8.59 24.43 -66.05
C LEU A 34 -9.19 24.96 -64.72
N ALA A 35 -9.46 26.28 -64.77
CA ALA A 35 -10.19 27.00 -63.75
C ALA A 35 -11.66 26.64 -63.82
N ALA A 36 -12.25 26.16 -62.73
CA ALA A 36 -13.69 26.14 -62.52
C ALA A 36 -13.99 26.81 -61.18
N ALA A 37 -14.55 28.02 -61.30
CA ALA A 37 -15.10 28.75 -60.16
C ALA A 37 -16.35 27.99 -59.63
N VAL A 38 -16.30 27.46 -58.47
CA VAL A 38 -17.48 26.98 -57.72
C VAL A 38 -17.72 27.95 -56.57
N VAL A 39 -18.87 28.57 -56.63
CA VAL A 39 -19.46 29.50 -55.66
C VAL A 39 -19.45 28.88 -54.26
N CYS A 40 -18.66 29.43 -53.36
CA CYS A 40 -18.74 29.12 -51.98
C CYS A 40 -20.03 29.72 -51.40
N SER A 41 -21.03 28.88 -51.21
CA SER A 41 -22.11 29.19 -50.29
C SER A 41 -21.54 29.27 -48.88
N SER A 42 -21.70 30.45 -48.30
CA SER A 42 -21.32 30.78 -46.93
C SER A 42 -21.90 29.78 -45.92
N CYS A 43 -21.08 28.85 -45.46
CA CYS A 43 -21.30 28.19 -44.19
C CYS A 43 -20.89 29.18 -43.09
N LEU A 44 -21.85 29.87 -42.52
CA LEU A 44 -21.70 30.48 -41.20
C LEU A 44 -21.37 29.36 -40.23
N PRO A 45 -20.35 29.50 -39.36
CA PRO A 45 -20.15 28.54 -38.27
C PRO A 45 -21.39 28.62 -37.38
N GLN A 46 -22.11 27.53 -37.30
CA GLN A 46 -23.13 27.36 -36.27
C GLN A 46 -22.43 27.47 -34.90
N PRO A 47 -22.99 28.17 -33.92
CA PRO A 47 -22.47 28.11 -32.59
C PRO A 47 -22.56 26.67 -32.14
N VAL A 48 -21.40 26.05 -31.93
CA VAL A 48 -21.30 24.79 -31.23
C VAL A 48 -21.92 25.10 -29.89
N SER A 49 -23.08 24.51 -29.59
CA SER A 49 -23.61 24.52 -28.26
C SER A 49 -22.51 23.89 -27.38
N GLU A 50 -21.86 24.71 -26.59
CA GLU A 50 -21.08 24.26 -25.46
C GLU A 50 -22.04 23.47 -24.56
N GLY A 51 -22.19 22.18 -24.85
CA GLY A 51 -22.65 21.22 -23.88
C GLY A 51 -21.62 21.25 -22.75
N GLY A 52 -21.97 21.90 -21.66
CA GLY A 52 -21.14 22.01 -20.47
C GLY A 52 -20.84 20.65 -19.85
N GLY A 53 -19.89 19.95 -20.42
CA GLY A 53 -19.16 18.85 -19.83
C GLY A 53 -17.74 19.35 -19.65
N GLY A 54 -17.46 20.00 -18.54
CA GLY A 54 -16.08 20.27 -18.13
C GLY A 54 -15.31 18.97 -18.17
N ASP A 55 -14.09 18.97 -18.71
CA ASP A 55 -13.22 17.80 -18.73
C ASP A 55 -13.16 17.18 -17.34
N ALA A 56 -13.40 15.87 -17.24
CA ALA A 56 -13.37 15.16 -15.97
C ALA A 56 -11.99 15.33 -15.30
N VAL A 57 -11.97 15.79 -14.05
CA VAL A 57 -10.73 15.91 -13.31
C VAL A 57 -10.28 14.52 -12.88
N GLN A 58 -8.99 14.21 -13.10
CA GLN A 58 -8.39 12.95 -12.66
C GLN A 58 -7.68 13.16 -11.33
N ILE A 59 -8.07 12.36 -10.32
CA ILE A 59 -7.33 12.23 -9.06
C ILE A 59 -6.54 10.92 -9.09
N THR A 60 -5.23 11.02 -8.91
CA THR A 60 -4.34 9.85 -8.82
C THR A 60 -4.02 9.56 -7.36
N VAL A 61 -4.37 8.37 -6.89
CA VAL A 61 -4.16 7.94 -5.50
C VAL A 61 -3.14 6.81 -5.44
N TYR A 62 -2.13 6.98 -4.64
CA TYR A 62 -1.19 5.93 -4.29
C TYR A 62 -1.46 5.46 -2.85
N GLY A 63 -1.70 4.18 -2.67
CA GLY A 63 -2.09 3.63 -1.38
C GLY A 63 -1.36 2.34 -1.00
N PHE A 64 -1.27 2.10 0.30
CA PHE A 64 -0.80 0.79 0.74
C PHE A 64 -1.84 -0.29 0.46
N SER A 65 -1.37 -1.52 0.28
CA SER A 65 -2.08 -2.58 -0.45
C SER A 65 -3.48 -2.93 0.05
N ILE A 66 -3.73 -2.84 1.36
CA ILE A 66 -5.01 -3.25 1.95
C ILE A 66 -6.13 -2.21 1.78
N MET A 67 -5.81 -0.98 1.36
CA MET A 67 -6.81 0.07 1.11
C MET A 67 -7.64 -0.15 -0.16
N LYS A 68 -7.14 -0.98 -1.07
CA LYS A 68 -7.66 -1.09 -2.44
C LYS A 68 -9.18 -1.26 -2.51
N GLU A 69 -9.72 -2.25 -1.82
CA GLU A 69 -11.14 -2.58 -1.93
C GLU A 69 -12.05 -1.47 -1.40
N ALA A 70 -11.72 -0.88 -0.25
CA ALA A 70 -12.49 0.21 0.32
C ALA A 70 -12.49 1.43 -0.59
N MET A 71 -11.32 1.77 -1.14
CA MET A 71 -11.17 2.92 -2.02
C MET A 71 -11.90 2.72 -3.35
N GLU A 72 -11.63 1.64 -4.07
CA GLU A 72 -12.18 1.43 -5.42
C GLU A 72 -13.68 1.12 -5.42
N LYS A 73 -14.16 0.37 -4.41
CA LYS A 73 -15.56 -0.10 -4.39
C LYS A 73 -16.53 0.81 -3.66
N ALA A 74 -16.05 1.66 -2.75
CA ALA A 74 -16.91 2.52 -1.95
C ALA A 74 -16.50 3.99 -1.98
N ILE A 75 -15.28 4.33 -1.60
CA ILE A 75 -14.86 5.73 -1.39
C ILE A 75 -14.85 6.52 -2.70
N TYR A 76 -14.19 6.02 -3.76
CA TYR A 76 -14.11 6.73 -5.03
C TYR A 76 -15.48 6.96 -5.67
N PRO A 77 -16.36 5.94 -5.81
CA PRO A 77 -17.68 6.17 -6.40
C PRO A 77 -18.54 7.15 -5.61
N ALA A 78 -18.51 7.05 -4.27
CA ALA A 78 -19.30 7.93 -3.42
C ALA A 78 -18.82 9.39 -3.49
N PHE A 79 -17.51 9.61 -3.43
CA PHE A 79 -16.96 10.95 -3.60
C PHE A 79 -17.27 11.54 -4.99
N ALA A 80 -17.06 10.75 -6.05
CA ALA A 80 -17.31 11.22 -7.42
C ALA A 80 -18.77 11.63 -7.63
N ALA A 81 -19.71 10.85 -7.10
CA ALA A 81 -21.15 11.17 -7.14
C ALA A 81 -21.48 12.45 -6.37
N LYS A 82 -20.96 12.56 -5.14
CA LYS A 82 -21.13 13.75 -4.29
C LYS A 82 -20.55 15.00 -4.97
N TRP A 83 -19.31 14.93 -5.46
CA TRP A 83 -18.65 16.05 -6.12
C TRP A 83 -19.40 16.50 -7.37
N LYS A 84 -19.87 15.55 -8.19
CA LYS A 84 -20.70 15.85 -9.36
C LYS A 84 -21.98 16.58 -9.00
N GLN A 85 -22.64 16.15 -7.92
CA GLN A 85 -23.87 16.79 -7.44
C GLN A 85 -23.62 18.22 -6.94
N GLU A 86 -22.51 18.46 -6.24
CA GLU A 86 -22.22 19.74 -5.59
C GLU A 86 -21.57 20.76 -6.53
N HIS A 87 -20.72 20.28 -7.48
CA HIS A 87 -19.88 21.14 -8.32
C HIS A 87 -20.16 20.98 -9.82
N ASN A 88 -21.08 20.11 -10.23
CA ASN A 88 -21.35 19.75 -11.63
C ASN A 88 -20.09 19.35 -12.42
N GLN A 89 -19.08 18.79 -11.74
CA GLN A 89 -17.79 18.39 -12.28
C GLN A 89 -17.59 16.90 -12.12
N ASP A 90 -17.20 16.18 -13.18
CA ASP A 90 -16.90 14.77 -13.14
C ASP A 90 -15.50 14.53 -12.55
N VAL A 91 -15.37 13.51 -11.71
CA VAL A 91 -14.10 13.08 -11.13
C VAL A 91 -13.82 11.62 -11.50
N LYS A 92 -12.61 11.36 -11.98
CA LYS A 92 -12.11 10.01 -12.27
C LYS A 92 -10.93 9.71 -11.38
N PHE A 93 -10.86 8.47 -10.92
CA PHE A 93 -9.76 8.00 -10.10
C PHE A 93 -8.85 7.05 -10.87
N VAL A 94 -7.55 7.25 -10.69
CA VAL A 94 -6.49 6.29 -11.06
C VAL A 94 -5.75 5.95 -9.79
N SER A 95 -5.46 4.69 -9.56
CA SER A 95 -4.83 4.27 -8.32
C SER A 95 -3.72 3.24 -8.50
N SER A 96 -2.76 3.26 -7.59
CA SER A 96 -1.69 2.27 -7.46
C SER A 96 -1.61 1.82 -6.01
N PHE A 97 -1.60 0.50 -5.78
CA PHE A 97 -1.56 -0.08 -4.45
C PHE A 97 -0.41 -1.09 -4.33
N ALA A 98 0.47 -0.87 -3.34
CA ALA A 98 1.63 -1.72 -3.08
C ALA A 98 1.99 -1.71 -1.57
N GLY A 99 3.16 -2.18 -1.18
CA GLY A 99 3.69 -1.94 0.16
C GLY A 99 3.91 -0.43 0.40
N SER A 100 3.67 0.05 1.61
CA SER A 100 3.70 1.50 1.91
C SER A 100 5.07 2.12 1.61
N GLU A 101 6.16 1.46 1.98
CA GLU A 101 7.52 1.90 1.65
C GLU A 101 7.75 1.94 0.13
N THR A 102 7.20 0.97 -0.62
CA THR A 102 7.26 0.93 -2.09
C THR A 102 6.54 2.14 -2.68
N VAL A 103 5.32 2.41 -2.22
CA VAL A 103 4.51 3.58 -2.63
C VAL A 103 5.26 4.88 -2.35
N THR A 104 5.81 5.02 -1.15
CA THR A 104 6.57 6.20 -0.73
C THR A 104 7.78 6.43 -1.64
N ASN A 105 8.54 5.37 -1.91
CA ASN A 105 9.71 5.47 -2.79
C ASN A 105 9.31 5.83 -4.24
N GLN A 106 8.23 5.27 -4.77
CA GLN A 106 7.70 5.62 -6.10
C GLN A 106 7.35 7.12 -6.17
N ILE A 107 6.66 7.65 -5.16
CA ILE A 107 6.31 9.07 -5.10
C ILE A 107 7.57 9.93 -5.03
N LEU A 108 8.53 9.60 -4.18
CA LEU A 108 9.81 10.31 -4.10
C LEU A 108 10.57 10.32 -5.43
N GLN A 109 10.48 9.25 -6.21
CA GLN A 109 11.06 9.11 -7.55
C GLN A 109 10.23 9.79 -8.65
N GLY A 110 9.14 10.47 -8.32
CA GLY A 110 8.37 11.28 -9.27
C GLY A 110 7.08 10.63 -9.77
N ALA A 111 6.57 9.58 -9.13
CA ALA A 111 5.25 9.05 -9.46
C ALA A 111 4.16 10.13 -9.31
N PRO A 112 3.18 10.22 -10.24
CA PRO A 112 2.24 11.34 -10.36
C PRO A 112 1.06 11.23 -9.38
N ALA A 113 1.29 10.82 -8.14
CA ALA A 113 0.26 10.77 -7.11
C ALA A 113 -0.21 12.18 -6.75
N HIS A 114 -1.52 12.38 -6.59
CA HIS A 114 -2.12 13.57 -6.00
C HIS A 114 -2.37 13.39 -4.50
N VAL A 115 -2.77 12.18 -4.11
CA VAL A 115 -3.00 11.79 -2.71
C VAL A 115 -2.26 10.50 -2.43
N ALA A 116 -1.63 10.41 -1.27
CA ALA A 116 -1.10 9.17 -0.74
C ALA A 116 -1.84 8.76 0.53
N ILE A 117 -2.18 7.46 0.65
CA ILE A 117 -2.72 6.86 1.87
C ILE A 117 -1.72 5.79 2.31
N LEU A 118 -1.09 6.00 3.44
CA LEU A 118 0.10 5.27 3.85
C LEU A 118 -0.18 4.39 5.06
N SER A 119 0.63 3.36 5.25
CA SER A 119 0.47 2.47 6.40
C SER A 119 1.09 3.04 7.68
N ILE A 120 2.07 3.92 7.56
CA ILE A 120 2.83 4.47 8.69
C ILE A 120 3.07 5.97 8.51
N GLU A 121 3.03 6.73 9.61
CA GLU A 121 3.27 8.18 9.60
C GLU A 121 4.67 8.54 9.11
N ARG A 122 5.65 7.72 9.45
CA ARG A 122 7.03 7.91 8.98
C ARG A 122 7.12 8.03 7.45
N ASP A 123 6.28 7.33 6.71
CA ASP A 123 6.25 7.42 5.26
C ASP A 123 5.74 8.79 4.80
N ALA A 124 4.74 9.36 5.47
CA ALA A 124 4.27 10.72 5.21
C ALA A 124 5.36 11.75 5.53
N GLU A 125 6.08 11.57 6.62
CA GLU A 125 7.20 12.43 7.00
C GLU A 125 8.35 12.35 5.99
N ARG A 126 8.67 11.18 5.45
CA ARG A 126 9.65 11.02 4.37
C ARG A 126 9.24 11.76 3.09
N LEU A 127 7.95 11.73 2.75
CA LEU A 127 7.42 12.51 1.62
C LEU A 127 7.56 14.01 1.87
N ARG A 128 7.35 14.46 3.11
CA ARG A 128 7.55 15.86 3.50
C ARG A 128 9.03 16.26 3.41
N GLN A 129 9.93 15.47 3.97
CA GLN A 129 11.37 15.70 3.91
C GLN A 129 11.89 15.68 2.46
N GLY A 130 11.33 14.86 1.61
CA GLY A 130 11.62 14.80 0.17
C GLY A 130 10.95 15.90 -0.67
N GLY A 131 10.27 16.87 -0.04
CA GLY A 131 9.62 18.00 -0.71
C GLY A 131 8.40 17.63 -1.57
N ALA A 132 7.86 16.43 -1.40
CA ALA A 132 6.65 16.00 -2.10
C ALA A 132 5.38 16.51 -1.41
N VAL A 133 5.40 16.61 -0.08
CA VAL A 133 4.36 17.14 0.79
C VAL A 133 4.90 18.44 1.40
N THR A 134 4.16 19.54 1.24
CA THR A 134 4.53 20.86 1.78
C THR A 134 3.48 21.40 2.76
N SER A 135 2.26 20.91 2.67
CA SER A 135 1.19 21.18 3.64
C SER A 135 1.44 20.44 4.95
N ASP A 136 1.06 21.06 6.07
CA ASP A 136 1.13 20.42 7.38
C ASP A 136 -0.06 19.45 7.55
N TRP A 137 0.17 18.20 7.22
CA TRP A 137 -0.85 17.17 7.27
C TRP A 137 -1.28 16.80 8.71
N HIS A 138 -0.49 17.13 9.73
CA HIS A 138 -0.89 16.93 11.14
C HIS A 138 -2.05 17.84 11.57
N ASN A 139 -2.29 18.94 10.84
CA ASN A 139 -3.46 19.81 11.06
C ASN A 139 -4.75 19.26 10.46
N LEU A 140 -4.71 18.15 9.72
CA LEU A 140 -5.90 17.47 9.24
C LEU A 140 -6.66 16.80 10.40
N PRO A 141 -7.96 16.47 10.22
CA PRO A 141 -8.71 15.77 11.25
C PRO A 141 -7.99 14.50 11.71
N GLN A 142 -8.06 14.18 13.00
CA GLN A 142 -7.37 13.03 13.60
C GLN A 142 -5.86 12.99 13.29
N HIS A 143 -5.21 14.15 13.20
CA HIS A 143 -3.79 14.27 12.83
C HIS A 143 -3.44 13.58 11.52
N GLY A 144 -4.37 13.62 10.55
CA GLY A 144 -4.20 12.99 9.25
C GLY A 144 -4.57 11.50 9.19
N ILE A 145 -4.90 10.88 10.31
CA ILE A 145 -5.27 9.45 10.37
C ILE A 145 -6.70 9.25 9.85
N VAL A 146 -6.87 8.46 8.81
CA VAL A 146 -8.17 8.21 8.15
C VAL A 146 -8.89 6.97 8.65
N ASN A 147 -8.16 5.96 9.10
CA ASN A 147 -8.69 4.75 9.71
C ASN A 147 -7.62 4.02 10.51
N LYS A 148 -8.01 3.01 11.26
CA LYS A 148 -7.13 2.18 12.09
C LYS A 148 -7.55 0.72 12.04
N THR A 149 -6.65 -0.21 12.41
CA THR A 149 -6.94 -1.63 12.54
C THR A 149 -5.91 -2.32 13.43
N PRO A 150 -6.30 -3.27 14.32
CA PRO A 150 -5.33 -4.01 15.11
C PRO A 150 -4.67 -5.12 14.28
N PHE A 151 -3.52 -5.61 14.76
CA PHE A 151 -2.85 -6.79 14.22
C PHE A 151 -3.37 -8.07 14.87
N VAL A 152 -3.57 -9.09 14.05
CA VAL A 152 -4.02 -10.42 14.46
C VAL A 152 -3.18 -11.51 13.80
N ILE A 153 -3.38 -12.75 14.22
CA ILE A 153 -2.77 -13.93 13.61
C ILE A 153 -3.87 -14.72 12.90
N VAL A 154 -3.65 -15.07 11.65
CA VAL A 154 -4.49 -16.00 10.90
C VAL A 154 -3.80 -17.36 10.87
N VAL A 155 -4.53 -18.41 11.21
CA VAL A 155 -4.04 -19.79 11.21
C VAL A 155 -4.94 -20.68 10.36
N ARG A 156 -4.48 -21.88 10.04
CA ARG A 156 -5.28 -22.88 9.34
C ARG A 156 -6.45 -23.32 10.22
N LYS A 157 -7.55 -23.72 9.61
CA LYS A 157 -8.75 -24.23 10.33
C LYS A 157 -8.36 -25.33 11.31
N GLY A 158 -8.96 -25.26 12.51
CA GLY A 158 -8.67 -26.16 13.60
C GLY A 158 -7.36 -25.88 14.35
N ASN A 159 -6.66 -24.81 13.95
CA ASN A 159 -5.42 -24.34 14.58
C ASN A 159 -4.42 -25.50 14.94
N PRO A 160 -3.95 -26.27 13.95
CA PRO A 160 -3.20 -27.51 14.19
C PRO A 160 -1.86 -27.28 14.89
N LYS A 161 -1.35 -26.04 14.94
CA LYS A 161 -0.12 -25.66 15.64
C LYS A 161 -0.38 -25.15 17.06
N GLY A 162 -1.64 -25.02 17.48
CA GLY A 162 -2.00 -24.53 18.80
C GLY A 162 -1.49 -23.12 19.11
N ILE A 163 -1.58 -22.23 18.14
CA ILE A 163 -1.14 -20.82 18.24
C ILE A 163 -2.23 -20.04 18.96
N ARG A 164 -1.87 -19.35 20.04
CA ARG A 164 -2.79 -18.54 20.87
C ARG A 164 -2.35 -17.10 21.02
N ASP A 165 -1.05 -16.82 20.81
CA ASP A 165 -0.44 -15.50 20.95
C ASP A 165 0.78 -15.39 20.01
N PHE A 166 1.34 -14.18 19.86
CA PHE A 166 2.53 -13.95 19.04
C PHE A 166 3.73 -14.84 19.44
N ALA A 167 3.95 -15.07 20.74
CA ALA A 167 5.04 -15.93 21.22
C ALA A 167 4.95 -17.37 20.68
N ASP A 168 3.74 -17.87 20.46
CA ASP A 168 3.53 -19.22 19.93
C ASP A 168 4.01 -19.39 18.49
N LEU A 169 4.12 -18.31 17.75
CA LEU A 169 4.69 -18.32 16.39
C LEU A 169 6.18 -18.69 16.39
N GLY A 170 6.86 -18.56 17.53
CA GLY A 170 8.23 -19.02 17.74
C GLY A 170 8.38 -20.51 18.04
N LYS A 171 7.30 -21.28 18.19
CA LYS A 171 7.34 -22.73 18.42
C LYS A 171 8.02 -23.48 17.28
N PRO A 172 8.79 -24.54 17.57
CA PRO A 172 9.42 -25.35 16.53
C PRO A 172 8.41 -25.90 15.52
N GLY A 173 8.75 -25.84 14.24
CA GLY A 173 7.95 -26.39 13.15
C GLY A 173 6.75 -25.55 12.71
N VAL A 174 6.59 -24.32 13.23
CA VAL A 174 5.66 -23.34 12.68
C VAL A 174 6.28 -22.72 11.44
N LYS A 175 5.50 -22.59 10.37
CA LYS A 175 5.89 -21.89 9.12
C LYS A 175 5.09 -20.60 9.04
N LEU A 176 5.74 -19.47 9.29
CA LEU A 176 5.13 -18.14 9.32
C LEU A 176 5.36 -17.43 7.98
N ILE A 177 4.29 -16.85 7.42
CA ILE A 177 4.39 -15.83 6.38
C ILE A 177 4.37 -14.47 7.06
N HIS A 178 5.33 -13.64 6.72
CA HIS A 178 5.47 -12.28 7.25
C HIS A 178 5.89 -11.34 6.12
N PRO A 179 5.18 -10.24 5.86
CA PRO A 179 5.61 -9.31 4.82
C PRO A 179 7.02 -8.75 5.12
N ASP A 180 7.70 -8.26 4.08
CA ASP A 180 9.05 -7.71 4.23
C ASP A 180 9.00 -6.32 4.89
N PRO A 181 9.62 -6.11 6.07
CA PRO A 181 9.67 -4.80 6.72
C PRO A 181 10.42 -3.71 5.93
N VAL A 182 11.20 -4.10 4.91
CA VAL A 182 11.89 -3.13 4.02
C VAL A 182 10.92 -2.48 3.02
N SER A 183 9.86 -3.17 2.62
CA SER A 183 8.90 -2.70 1.59
C SER A 183 7.49 -2.47 2.12
N SER A 184 7.15 -3.06 3.27
CA SER A 184 5.80 -3.07 3.82
C SER A 184 5.73 -2.37 5.18
N GLY A 185 4.98 -1.27 5.26
CA GLY A 185 4.66 -0.64 6.54
C GLY A 185 3.88 -1.58 7.47
N GLY A 186 3.01 -2.44 6.92
CA GLY A 186 2.33 -3.49 7.68
C GLY A 186 3.29 -4.47 8.36
N ALA A 187 4.42 -4.76 7.72
CA ALA A 187 5.45 -5.59 8.32
C ALA A 187 6.18 -4.88 9.46
N GLN A 188 6.37 -3.58 9.37
CA GLN A 188 6.93 -2.78 10.47
C GLN A 188 5.95 -2.77 11.67
N TRP A 189 4.66 -2.56 11.41
CA TRP A 189 3.63 -2.69 12.45
C TRP A 189 3.64 -4.06 13.11
N SER A 190 3.76 -5.16 12.36
CA SER A 190 3.77 -6.51 12.95
C SER A 190 5.04 -6.80 13.76
N VAL A 191 6.19 -6.25 13.39
CA VAL A 191 7.40 -6.27 14.23
C VAL A 191 7.15 -5.56 15.55
N LEU A 192 6.55 -4.37 15.53
CA LEU A 192 6.15 -3.63 16.74
C LEU A 192 5.09 -4.41 17.54
N ALA A 193 4.14 -5.09 16.87
CA ALA A 193 3.12 -5.91 17.53
C ALA A 193 3.73 -7.04 18.34
N ILE A 194 4.65 -7.82 17.75
CA ILE A 194 5.31 -8.95 18.42
C ILE A 194 6.16 -8.46 19.59
N TYR A 195 7.04 -7.49 19.34
CA TYR A 195 7.96 -6.97 20.33
C TYR A 195 7.21 -6.24 21.47
N GLY A 196 6.30 -5.34 21.10
CA GLY A 196 5.50 -4.56 22.05
C GLY A 196 4.55 -5.41 22.89
N SER A 197 3.97 -6.47 22.31
CA SER A 197 3.12 -7.41 23.06
C SER A 197 3.84 -7.98 24.29
N GLU A 198 5.09 -8.40 24.14
CA GLU A 198 5.88 -8.92 25.28
C GLU A 198 6.23 -7.82 26.29
N LEU A 199 6.53 -6.60 25.82
CA LEU A 199 6.78 -5.46 26.71
C LEU A 199 5.54 -5.09 27.53
N VAL A 200 4.38 -4.97 26.89
CA VAL A 200 3.10 -4.64 27.55
C VAL A 200 2.72 -5.71 28.56
N LYS A 201 2.83 -6.99 28.20
CA LYS A 201 2.55 -8.12 29.12
C LYS A 201 3.51 -8.15 30.31
N SER A 202 4.81 -7.92 30.10
CA SER A 202 5.79 -7.90 31.19
C SER A 202 5.57 -6.71 32.12
N GLU A 203 5.30 -5.54 31.58
CA GLU A 203 5.02 -4.32 32.36
C GLU A 203 3.79 -4.50 33.26
N LYS A 204 2.71 -5.10 32.70
CA LYS A 204 1.51 -5.42 33.48
C LYS A 204 1.76 -6.46 34.58
N ALA A 205 2.60 -7.47 34.33
CA ALA A 205 2.85 -8.57 35.25
C ALA A 205 3.83 -8.20 36.37
N SER A 206 4.84 -7.35 36.08
CA SER A 206 5.97 -7.10 37.01
C SER A 206 6.25 -5.62 37.24
N GLY A 207 5.54 -4.71 36.59
CA GLY A 207 5.76 -3.26 36.64
C GLY A 207 6.96 -2.77 35.82
N GLY A 208 7.62 -3.65 35.06
CA GLY A 208 8.78 -3.31 34.21
C GLY A 208 8.75 -3.94 32.82
N ARG A 209 9.37 -3.27 31.86
CA ARG A 209 9.50 -3.77 30.48
C ARG A 209 10.66 -4.77 30.40
N ASP A 210 10.37 -6.01 29.98
CA ASP A 210 11.38 -7.05 29.75
C ASP A 210 11.80 -7.06 28.27
N GLU A 211 12.74 -6.17 27.93
CA GLU A 211 13.28 -6.05 26.56
C GLU A 211 14.03 -7.31 26.11
N ALA A 212 14.67 -8.03 27.06
CA ALA A 212 15.39 -9.25 26.74
C ALA A 212 14.43 -10.35 26.29
N ARG A 213 13.32 -10.52 27.00
CA ARG A 213 12.25 -11.46 26.65
C ARG A 213 11.61 -11.08 25.33
N ALA A 214 11.30 -9.79 25.12
CA ALA A 214 10.71 -9.29 23.87
C ALA A 214 11.63 -9.58 22.67
N LEU A 215 12.94 -9.33 22.80
CA LEU A 215 13.94 -9.67 21.78
C LEU A 215 13.99 -11.18 21.51
N GLN A 216 14.03 -12.02 22.55
CA GLN A 216 14.05 -13.48 22.40
C GLN A 216 12.81 -13.98 21.67
N THR A 217 11.64 -13.46 22.02
CA THR A 217 10.37 -13.80 21.34
C THR A 217 10.42 -13.40 19.86
N LEU A 218 10.83 -12.17 19.56
CA LEU A 218 10.94 -11.71 18.17
C LEU A 218 11.94 -12.56 17.36
N GLN A 219 13.09 -12.92 17.95
CA GLN A 219 14.07 -13.82 17.33
C GLN A 219 13.50 -15.22 17.08
N ALA A 220 12.74 -15.77 18.05
CA ALA A 220 12.11 -17.07 17.89
C ALA A 220 11.07 -17.08 16.78
N VAL A 221 10.22 -16.07 16.73
CA VAL A 221 9.23 -15.86 15.66
C VAL A 221 9.90 -15.70 14.31
N TRP A 222 10.95 -14.88 14.22
CA TRP A 222 11.63 -14.59 12.97
C TRP A 222 12.34 -15.80 12.36
N ARG A 223 12.85 -16.71 13.17
CA ARG A 223 13.42 -18.00 12.69
C ARG A 223 12.40 -18.85 11.93
N ASN A 224 11.13 -18.71 12.26
CA ASN A 224 10.03 -19.46 11.64
C ASN A 224 9.43 -18.76 10.41
N VAL A 225 9.88 -17.56 10.06
CA VAL A 225 9.47 -16.87 8.83
C VAL A 225 10.03 -17.60 7.63
N VAL A 226 9.16 -18.15 6.79
CA VAL A 226 9.53 -18.94 5.59
C VAL A 226 9.35 -18.15 4.28
N SER A 227 8.65 -17.01 4.33
CA SER A 227 8.45 -16.12 3.18
C SER A 227 8.27 -14.68 3.65
N THR A 228 8.83 -13.74 2.87
CA THR A 228 8.75 -12.30 3.11
C THR A 228 8.24 -11.56 1.86
N PRO A 229 6.92 -11.66 1.52
CA PRO A 229 6.34 -10.93 0.39
C PRO A 229 6.43 -9.42 0.56
N GLY A 230 6.38 -8.68 -0.55
CA GLY A 230 6.55 -7.23 -0.57
C GLY A 230 5.44 -6.41 0.10
N SER A 231 4.28 -7.00 0.37
CA SER A 231 3.15 -6.33 1.00
C SER A 231 2.28 -7.29 1.83
N ALA A 232 1.44 -6.74 2.72
CA ALA A 232 0.49 -7.52 3.50
C ALA A 232 -0.50 -8.28 2.60
N ARG A 233 -0.95 -7.68 1.49
CA ARG A 233 -1.86 -8.32 0.54
C ARG A 233 -1.20 -9.50 -0.18
N GLU A 234 0.06 -9.38 -0.56
CA GLU A 234 0.81 -10.50 -1.15
C GLU A 234 1.01 -11.63 -0.13
N ALA A 235 1.30 -11.29 1.13
CA ALA A 235 1.42 -12.28 2.21
C ALA A 235 0.11 -13.05 2.42
N ARG A 236 -1.03 -12.35 2.43
CA ARG A 236 -2.35 -12.96 2.47
C ARG A 236 -2.56 -13.89 1.26
N THR A 237 -2.25 -13.44 0.05
CA THR A 237 -2.41 -14.24 -1.17
C THR A 237 -1.59 -15.53 -1.09
N GLN A 238 -0.34 -15.47 -0.63
CA GLN A 238 0.48 -16.68 -0.42
C GLN A 238 -0.14 -17.61 0.62
N PHE A 239 -0.62 -17.07 1.73
CA PHE A 239 -1.31 -17.88 2.72
C PHE A 239 -2.57 -18.54 2.15
N GLU A 240 -3.41 -17.81 1.43
CA GLU A 240 -4.63 -18.35 0.81
C GLU A 240 -4.38 -19.48 -0.20
N THR A 241 -3.20 -19.50 -0.85
CA THR A 241 -2.80 -20.62 -1.75
C THR A 241 -2.29 -21.86 -1.02
N GLY A 242 -2.34 -21.88 0.31
CA GLY A 242 -1.95 -23.04 1.11
C GLY A 242 -0.53 -23.01 1.65
N TYR A 243 0.25 -21.94 1.39
CA TYR A 243 1.61 -21.81 1.91
C TYR A 243 1.62 -21.32 3.37
N GLY A 244 2.52 -21.88 4.18
CA GLY A 244 2.65 -21.53 5.60
C GLY A 244 1.54 -22.08 6.51
N ASP A 245 1.78 -22.05 7.82
CA ASP A 245 0.86 -22.47 8.88
C ASP A 245 0.13 -21.28 9.50
N ALA A 246 0.80 -20.12 9.51
CA ALA A 246 0.31 -18.89 10.11
C ALA A 246 0.70 -17.66 9.27
N LEU A 247 -0.07 -16.59 9.44
CA LEU A 247 0.13 -15.28 8.86
C LEU A 247 -0.14 -14.23 9.93
N ILE A 248 0.77 -13.28 10.13
CA ILE A 248 0.48 -12.06 10.90
C ILE A 248 -0.03 -11.02 9.91
N THR A 249 -1.19 -10.43 10.21
CA THR A 249 -1.80 -9.44 9.33
C THR A 249 -2.74 -8.51 10.10
N TYR A 250 -3.30 -7.56 9.40
CA TYR A 250 -4.34 -6.66 9.89
C TYR A 250 -5.66 -7.42 10.14
N GLU A 251 -6.41 -7.02 11.16
CA GLU A 251 -7.74 -7.61 11.46
C GLU A 251 -8.65 -7.60 10.24
N LEU A 252 -8.69 -6.50 9.49
CA LEU A 252 -9.53 -6.41 8.28
C LEU A 252 -9.23 -7.50 7.24
N GLU A 253 -7.96 -7.86 7.04
CA GLU A 253 -7.59 -8.94 6.11
C GLU A 253 -8.13 -10.29 6.59
N ALA A 254 -8.04 -10.55 7.88
CA ALA A 254 -8.58 -11.77 8.49
C ALA A 254 -10.11 -11.82 8.39
N LEU A 255 -10.80 -10.69 8.61
CA LEU A 255 -12.25 -10.61 8.49
C LEU A 255 -12.72 -10.81 7.04
N GLN A 256 -12.05 -10.20 6.07
CA GLN A 256 -12.33 -10.43 4.65
C GLN A 256 -12.11 -11.88 4.22
N MET A 257 -11.10 -12.56 4.78
CA MET A 257 -10.89 -13.99 4.55
C MET A 257 -12.05 -14.83 5.12
N LYS A 258 -12.59 -14.47 6.31
CA LYS A 258 -13.77 -15.12 6.89
C LYS A 258 -15.02 -14.89 6.04
N GLU A 259 -15.25 -13.65 5.58
CA GLU A 259 -16.36 -13.31 4.67
C GLU A 259 -16.29 -14.10 3.36
N ALA A 260 -15.07 -14.28 2.84
CA ALA A 260 -14.80 -15.12 1.66
C ALA A 260 -14.83 -16.63 1.96
N LYS A 261 -15.27 -17.03 3.19
CA LYS A 261 -15.40 -18.44 3.63
C LYS A 261 -14.11 -19.24 3.47
N LYS A 262 -12.96 -18.61 3.66
CA LYS A 262 -11.68 -19.33 3.67
C LYS A 262 -11.57 -20.23 4.90
N GLU A 263 -10.94 -21.39 4.75
CA GLU A 263 -10.71 -22.37 5.81
C GLU A 263 -9.59 -21.91 6.76
N ILE A 264 -9.92 -20.92 7.61
CA ILE A 264 -9.00 -20.27 8.53
C ILE A 264 -9.63 -20.08 9.92
N GLU A 265 -8.79 -19.83 10.90
CA GLU A 265 -9.16 -19.26 12.20
C GLU A 265 -8.36 -18.01 12.48
N VAL A 266 -8.96 -17.11 13.26
CA VAL A 266 -8.33 -15.85 13.66
C VAL A 266 -8.00 -15.93 15.13
N VAL A 267 -6.74 -15.74 15.46
CA VAL A 267 -6.24 -15.64 16.81
C VAL A 267 -5.97 -14.18 17.13
N VAL A 268 -6.65 -13.67 18.14
CA VAL A 268 -6.48 -12.32 18.66
C VAL A 268 -5.48 -12.38 19.82
N PRO A 269 -4.29 -11.79 19.69
CA PRO A 269 -3.30 -11.77 20.78
C PRO A 269 -3.81 -11.01 22.00
N GLU A 270 -3.35 -11.37 23.19
CA GLU A 270 -3.74 -10.67 24.42
C GLU A 270 -3.38 -9.18 24.38
N ALA A 271 -2.16 -8.87 23.95
CA ALA A 271 -1.71 -7.51 23.69
C ALA A 271 -1.37 -7.36 22.20
N THR A 272 -1.93 -6.35 21.55
CA THR A 272 -1.61 -6.06 20.14
C THR A 272 -1.71 -4.57 19.83
N ILE A 273 -0.97 -4.17 18.77
CA ILE A 273 -0.90 -2.79 18.34
C ILE A 273 -2.06 -2.44 17.39
N PHE A 274 -2.59 -1.23 17.54
CA PHE A 274 -3.41 -0.60 16.51
C PHE A 274 -2.51 0.13 15.53
N SER A 275 -2.57 -0.24 14.27
CA SER A 275 -2.00 0.55 13.18
C SER A 275 -2.93 1.70 12.82
N GLU A 276 -2.36 2.85 12.56
CA GLU A 276 -3.01 4.10 12.23
C GLU A 276 -2.50 4.58 10.88
N HIS A 277 -3.43 4.93 9.98
CA HIS A 277 -3.11 5.12 8.58
C HIS A 277 -3.29 6.56 8.15
N PRO A 278 -2.21 7.31 7.87
CA PRO A 278 -2.29 8.69 7.44
C PRO A 278 -2.60 8.83 5.95
N ALA A 279 -3.29 9.92 5.60
CA ALA A 279 -3.49 10.38 4.24
C ALA A 279 -2.92 11.79 4.05
N VAL A 280 -2.22 12.00 2.94
CA VAL A 280 -1.55 13.28 2.65
C VAL A 280 -1.74 13.67 1.18
N ILE A 281 -1.73 14.99 0.90
CA ILE A 281 -1.66 15.52 -0.45
C ILE A 281 -0.20 15.56 -0.90
N ILE A 282 0.05 15.11 -2.11
CA ILE A 282 1.36 15.24 -2.76
C ILE A 282 1.38 16.59 -3.49
N ASP A 283 1.62 17.65 -2.72
CA ASP A 283 1.50 19.04 -3.15
C ASP A 283 2.26 19.34 -4.43
N ARG A 284 3.44 18.74 -4.57
CA ARG A 284 4.31 18.87 -5.74
C ARG A 284 3.60 18.51 -7.07
N ASN A 285 2.64 17.59 -7.03
CA ASN A 285 1.98 17.07 -8.22
C ASN A 285 0.60 17.69 -8.47
N VAL A 286 0.06 18.48 -7.53
CA VAL A 286 -1.30 19.04 -7.63
C VAL A 286 -1.25 20.40 -8.31
N ARG A 287 -1.86 20.50 -9.48
CA ARG A 287 -2.00 21.78 -10.19
C ARG A 287 -2.98 22.70 -9.45
N ALA A 288 -2.80 24.01 -9.59
CA ALA A 288 -3.70 24.99 -8.95
C ALA A 288 -5.19 24.76 -9.34
N ALA A 289 -5.46 24.40 -10.60
CA ALA A 289 -6.81 24.13 -11.11
C ALA A 289 -7.47 22.89 -10.46
N ASP A 290 -6.67 21.91 -10.02
CA ASP A 290 -7.16 20.66 -9.44
C ASP A 290 -7.16 20.69 -7.90
N ARG A 291 -6.60 21.73 -7.32
CA ARG A 291 -6.37 21.82 -5.87
C ARG A 291 -7.64 21.64 -5.05
N GLN A 292 -8.71 22.32 -5.44
CA GLN A 292 -9.98 22.28 -4.74
C GLN A 292 -10.58 20.86 -4.67
N VAL A 293 -10.59 20.14 -5.77
CA VAL A 293 -11.15 18.77 -5.81
C VAL A 293 -10.26 17.77 -5.07
N VAL A 294 -8.94 17.93 -5.12
CA VAL A 294 -8.00 17.06 -4.38
C VAL A 294 -8.14 17.28 -2.88
N GLU A 295 -8.21 18.53 -2.43
CA GLU A 295 -8.48 18.85 -1.01
C GLU A 295 -9.87 18.36 -0.58
N GLY A 296 -10.89 18.56 -1.42
CA GLY A 296 -12.22 18.04 -1.17
C GLY A 296 -12.25 16.53 -1.01
N PHE A 297 -11.51 15.81 -1.87
CA PHE A 297 -11.36 14.37 -1.74
C PHE A 297 -10.64 13.96 -0.45
N LEU A 298 -9.54 14.64 -0.10
CA LEU A 298 -8.85 14.33 1.14
C LEU A 298 -9.76 14.55 2.35
N GLN A 299 -10.45 15.69 2.43
CA GLN A 299 -11.37 16.01 3.53
C GLN A 299 -12.56 15.03 3.61
N TYR A 300 -13.03 14.52 2.46
CA TYR A 300 -14.09 13.52 2.42
C TYR A 300 -13.78 12.28 3.24
N LEU A 301 -12.50 11.87 3.35
CA LEU A 301 -12.11 10.65 4.07
C LEU A 301 -12.49 10.66 5.56
N TRP A 302 -12.72 11.83 6.18
CA TRP A 302 -13.15 11.95 7.56
C TRP A 302 -14.66 12.20 7.72
N THR A 303 -15.43 12.27 6.63
CA THR A 303 -16.89 12.37 6.73
C THR A 303 -17.51 11.09 7.26
N ASP A 304 -18.70 11.19 7.84
CA ASP A 304 -19.45 10.03 8.34
C ASP A 304 -19.67 8.97 7.26
N ASP A 305 -19.92 9.39 6.01
CA ASP A 305 -20.13 8.47 4.88
C ASP A 305 -18.85 7.66 4.58
N ALA A 306 -17.70 8.33 4.52
CA ALA A 306 -16.42 7.66 4.30
C ALA A 306 -16.05 6.75 5.48
N GLN A 307 -16.31 7.19 6.71
CA GLN A 307 -16.01 6.40 7.91
C GLN A 307 -16.91 5.15 8.01
N ARG A 308 -18.20 5.24 7.62
CA ARG A 308 -19.08 4.07 7.47
C ARG A 308 -18.57 3.13 6.38
N ALA A 309 -18.12 3.66 5.25
CA ALA A 309 -17.52 2.87 4.18
C ALA A 309 -16.27 2.14 4.66
N PHE A 310 -15.38 2.80 5.40
CA PHE A 310 -14.22 2.12 5.99
C PHE A 310 -14.63 0.97 6.91
N VAL A 311 -15.62 1.18 7.79
CA VAL A 311 -16.12 0.12 8.69
C VAL A 311 -16.78 -1.02 7.91
N GLN A 312 -17.50 -0.74 6.83
CA GLN A 312 -18.06 -1.75 5.94
C GLN A 312 -16.98 -2.65 5.30
N TYR A 313 -15.79 -2.10 5.09
CA TYR A 313 -14.63 -2.84 4.58
C TYR A 313 -13.68 -3.30 5.69
N ASN A 314 -14.18 -3.39 6.93
CA ASN A 314 -13.49 -3.92 8.10
C ASN A 314 -12.31 -3.08 8.62
N PHE A 315 -12.17 -1.82 8.21
CA PHE A 315 -11.34 -0.87 8.93
C PHE A 315 -12.10 -0.32 10.12
N ARG A 316 -11.41 -0.01 11.20
CA ARG A 316 -12.02 0.72 12.30
C ARG A 316 -12.01 2.22 12.00
N SER A 317 -13.13 2.89 12.27
CA SER A 317 -13.26 4.33 12.13
C SER A 317 -12.22 5.06 13.00
N ALA A 318 -11.62 6.11 12.47
CA ALA A 318 -10.76 7.01 13.24
C ALA A 318 -11.56 8.11 13.97
N THR A 319 -12.79 8.42 13.52
CA THR A 319 -13.57 9.56 14.01
C THR A 319 -14.77 9.16 14.86
N ASN A 320 -15.22 7.90 14.80
CA ASN A 320 -16.48 7.49 15.40
C ASN A 320 -16.41 6.07 15.99
N ASP A 321 -16.08 5.99 17.28
CA ASP A 321 -15.96 4.71 17.97
C ASP A 321 -17.30 3.95 18.08
N LYS A 322 -18.46 4.64 18.03
CA LYS A 322 -19.76 3.95 18.01
C LYS A 322 -19.94 3.07 16.77
N LEU A 323 -19.34 3.45 15.63
CA LEU A 323 -19.32 2.60 14.44
C LEU A 323 -18.48 1.33 14.66
N ASN A 324 -17.38 1.48 15.41
CA ASN A 324 -16.51 0.36 15.75
C ASN A 324 -17.21 -0.61 16.71
N ASP A 325 -17.87 -0.08 17.75
CA ASP A 325 -18.58 -0.86 18.76
C ASP A 325 -19.81 -1.60 18.18
N ALA A 326 -20.44 -1.01 17.17
CA ALA A 326 -21.58 -1.61 16.49
C ALA A 326 -21.21 -2.76 15.54
N ASN A 327 -19.94 -2.91 15.17
CA ASN A 327 -19.48 -3.97 14.28
C ASN A 327 -19.12 -5.24 15.06
N ALA A 328 -20.06 -6.20 15.07
CA ALA A 328 -19.86 -7.49 15.75
C ALA A 328 -18.71 -8.34 15.19
N GLY A 329 -18.14 -7.99 14.03
CA GLY A 329 -16.97 -8.67 13.46
C GLY A 329 -15.66 -8.24 14.11
N PHE A 330 -15.62 -7.06 14.72
CA PHE A 330 -14.41 -6.56 15.34
C PHE A 330 -14.10 -7.26 16.68
N ALA A 331 -12.85 -7.68 16.81
CA ALA A 331 -12.41 -8.35 18.03
C ALA A 331 -12.25 -7.35 19.18
N HIS A 332 -12.60 -7.80 20.39
CA HIS A 332 -12.19 -7.10 21.61
C HIS A 332 -10.70 -7.35 21.86
N ILE A 333 -9.93 -6.26 22.00
CA ILE A 333 -8.50 -6.32 22.30
C ILE A 333 -8.30 -6.07 23.80
N SER A 334 -7.76 -7.04 24.51
CA SER A 334 -7.62 -6.98 25.98
C SER A 334 -6.59 -5.96 26.44
N GLN A 335 -5.48 -5.82 25.72
CA GLN A 335 -4.40 -4.89 26.00
C GLN A 335 -3.98 -4.17 24.70
N PRO A 336 -4.78 -3.18 24.26
CA PRO A 336 -4.45 -2.42 23.05
C PRO A 336 -3.32 -1.44 23.33
N PHE A 337 -2.45 -1.24 22.33
CA PHE A 337 -1.47 -0.15 22.34
C PHE A 337 -1.31 0.43 20.95
N THR A 338 -0.71 1.62 20.86
CA THR A 338 -0.39 2.31 19.61
C THR A 338 1.13 2.50 19.50
N VAL A 339 1.59 3.14 18.44
CA VAL A 339 3.01 3.47 18.31
C VAL A 339 3.50 4.43 19.40
N ASP A 340 2.60 5.17 20.05
CA ASP A 340 2.93 6.06 21.16
C ASP A 340 3.52 5.33 22.37
N TYR A 341 3.20 4.03 22.52
CA TYR A 341 3.83 3.19 23.52
C TYR A 341 5.36 3.14 23.39
N PHE A 342 5.86 3.33 22.18
CA PHE A 342 7.29 3.43 21.86
C PHE A 342 7.78 4.89 21.77
N GLY A 343 6.90 5.88 21.94
CA GLY A 343 7.19 7.30 21.81
C GLY A 343 7.07 7.82 20.37
N GLY A 344 6.15 7.24 19.58
CA GLY A 344 5.90 7.57 18.18
C GLY A 344 6.88 6.93 17.21
N TRP A 345 6.65 7.13 15.90
CA TRP A 345 7.49 6.55 14.84
C TRP A 345 8.93 7.07 14.86
N ASP A 346 9.16 8.28 15.33
CA ASP A 346 10.50 8.87 15.45
C ASP A 346 11.43 8.07 16.39
N LYS A 347 10.84 7.37 17.37
CA LYS A 347 11.57 6.46 18.26
C LYS A 347 11.40 5.01 17.87
N ALA A 348 10.19 4.58 17.55
CA ALA A 348 9.90 3.19 17.21
C ALA A 348 10.74 2.68 16.03
N TYR A 349 10.93 3.51 15.00
CA TYR A 349 11.70 3.09 13.83
C TYR A 349 13.19 2.87 14.15
N PRO A 350 13.97 3.85 14.64
CA PRO A 350 15.38 3.63 14.93
C PRO A 350 15.60 2.61 16.06
N GLU A 351 14.76 2.58 17.09
CA GLU A 351 14.97 1.75 18.25
C GLU A 351 14.52 0.30 18.04
N VAL A 352 13.36 0.09 17.40
CA VAL A 352 12.81 -1.27 17.25
C VAL A 352 13.04 -1.81 15.84
N ILE A 353 12.72 -1.06 14.78
CA ILE A 353 12.88 -1.59 13.42
C ILE A 353 14.36 -1.67 13.03
N GLU A 354 15.16 -0.65 13.32
CA GLU A 354 16.57 -0.69 12.96
C GLU A 354 17.42 -1.45 13.97
N ARG A 355 17.46 -1.00 15.24
CA ARG A 355 18.36 -1.56 16.23
C ARG A 355 17.97 -2.98 16.68
N VAL A 356 16.66 -3.24 16.91
CA VAL A 356 16.22 -4.56 17.36
C VAL A 356 16.03 -5.49 16.16
N TRP A 357 15.09 -5.21 15.27
CA TRP A 357 14.76 -6.16 14.20
C TRP A 357 15.89 -6.30 13.18
N ARG A 358 16.34 -5.21 12.55
CA ARG A 358 17.33 -5.29 11.46
C ARG A 358 18.68 -5.79 11.96
N ASP A 359 19.18 -5.23 13.08
CA ASP A 359 20.56 -5.50 13.51
C ASP A 359 20.70 -6.74 14.38
N GLN A 360 19.67 -7.14 15.17
CA GLN A 360 19.75 -8.25 16.12
C GLN A 360 18.92 -9.47 15.74
N VAL A 361 17.93 -9.33 14.84
CA VAL A 361 17.04 -10.42 14.42
C VAL A 361 17.31 -10.81 12.98
N GLN A 362 17.16 -9.87 12.01
CA GLN A 362 17.32 -10.16 10.59
C GLN A 362 18.74 -10.62 10.23
N LYS A 363 19.78 -9.94 10.71
CA LYS A 363 21.18 -10.29 10.43
C LYS A 363 21.65 -11.60 11.05
N LYS A 364 20.89 -12.16 11.99
CA LYS A 364 21.21 -13.42 12.66
C LYS A 364 20.45 -14.63 12.09
N LYS A 365 19.62 -14.40 11.06
CA LYS A 365 18.96 -15.46 10.31
C LYS A 365 19.86 -15.90 9.16
#